data_bb4a7d46c1a7c776efc0c9cd00e8968b
#
_entry.id   bb4a7d46c1a7c776efc0c9cd00e8968b
#
_cell.length_a   1.000
_cell.length_b   1.000
_cell.length_c   1.000
_cell.angle_alpha   90.00
_cell.angle_beta   90.00
_cell.angle_gamma   90.00
#
_symmetry.space_group_name_H-M   'P 1'
#
loop_
_entity.id
_entity.type
_entity.pdbx_description
1 polymer ?
#
loop_
_entity_poly.entity_id
_entity_poly.type
_entity_poly.pdbx_seq_one_letter_code
_entity_poly.pdbx_strand_id
1 'polypeptide(L)'
;MRLLPAALLLSALLSAFHARAAGPMKLADYLALEGPAPSAKIAYGAALSQYAELFLPQGTGPFPVAVLVHGGCWTSKFGGIGQLRNMAGALAARGIAVWNVEYRRVDEEGGGYPGMYLDMHAALDALRAQAGRHPLDLARIVAVGHSAGGQLVQWIAGRARIPATSPLHHPQPLPVRAIVSLGGLADLRGEAALIQKSCGRDTVQLAGSPSAARPDVFADTNAAELLPNGSRTWLVTGELDTISPPRVAHDYASKARAAGDVAEVVILPGASHYDEVAATSFAWPRVLQVIEQALELAPPRP
;
A
#
# COMPACT_ATOMS: atom_id res chain seq x y z
N MET A 1 -71.11 -2.40 -41.73
CA MET A 1 -70.64 -2.44 -40.36
C MET A 1 -69.15 -2.86 -40.39
N ARG A 2 -68.24 -1.93 -40.24
CA ARG A 2 -66.78 -2.19 -40.23
C ARG A 2 -66.28 -1.89 -38.82
N LEU A 3 -65.79 -2.89 -38.14
CA LEU A 3 -65.16 -2.79 -36.83
C LEU A 3 -63.68 -2.38 -37.02
N LEU A 4 -63.28 -1.26 -36.39
CA LEU A 4 -61.90 -0.80 -36.27
C LEU A 4 -61.27 -1.48 -35.03
N PRO A 5 -60.00 -1.96 -35.11
CA PRO A 5 -59.30 -2.42 -33.94
C PRO A 5 -58.65 -1.24 -33.20
N ALA A 6 -58.84 -1.18 -31.87
CA ALA A 6 -58.21 -0.24 -30.98
C ALA A 6 -56.74 -0.69 -30.76
N ALA A 7 -55.77 0.16 -31.17
CA ALA A 7 -54.38 -0.03 -30.85
C ALA A 7 -54.09 0.45 -29.42
N LEU A 8 -53.74 -0.46 -28.51
CA LEU A 8 -53.18 -0.15 -27.18
C LEU A 8 -51.73 0.28 -27.33
N LEU A 9 -51.46 1.56 -27.12
CA LEU A 9 -50.11 2.10 -26.95
C LEU A 9 -49.61 1.79 -25.53
N LEU A 10 -48.73 0.81 -25.42
CA LEU A 10 -48.05 0.49 -24.17
C LEU A 10 -46.82 1.41 -24.02
N SER A 11 -46.96 2.50 -23.28
CA SER A 11 -45.88 3.42 -22.94
C SER A 11 -45.01 2.78 -21.88
N ALA A 12 -43.87 2.19 -22.28
CA ALA A 12 -42.82 1.73 -21.39
C ALA A 12 -42.09 2.95 -20.80
N LEU A 13 -42.38 3.29 -19.57
CA LEU A 13 -41.57 4.22 -18.75
C LEU A 13 -40.26 3.52 -18.40
N LEU A 14 -39.20 3.81 -19.16
CA LEU A 14 -37.84 3.53 -18.74
C LEU A 14 -37.47 4.47 -17.58
N SER A 15 -37.65 4.00 -16.35
CA SER A 15 -37.07 4.63 -15.17
C SER A 15 -35.57 4.42 -15.23
N ALA A 16 -34.84 5.41 -15.76
CA ALA A 16 -33.39 5.46 -15.64
C ALA A 16 -33.06 5.64 -14.15
N PHE A 17 -32.74 4.54 -13.48
CA PHE A 17 -32.05 4.60 -12.19
C PHE A 17 -30.70 5.26 -12.44
N HIS A 18 -30.63 6.57 -12.23
CA HIS A 18 -29.35 7.26 -12.03
C HIS A 18 -28.80 6.73 -10.70
N ALA A 19 -27.91 5.75 -10.77
CA ALA A 19 -27.06 5.43 -9.64
C ALA A 19 -26.32 6.73 -9.29
N ARG A 20 -26.76 7.38 -8.21
CA ARG A 20 -26.08 8.55 -7.67
C ARG A 20 -24.67 8.07 -7.32
N ALA A 21 -23.68 8.55 -8.03
CA ALA A 21 -22.30 8.25 -7.70
C ALA A 21 -22.11 8.56 -6.22
N ALA A 22 -21.77 7.54 -5.43
CA ALA A 22 -21.46 7.74 -4.03
C ALA A 22 -20.34 8.78 -3.97
N GLY A 23 -20.49 9.80 -3.10
CA GLY A 23 -19.44 10.80 -2.90
C GLY A 23 -18.14 10.13 -2.44
N PRO A 24 -17.02 10.87 -2.43
CA PRO A 24 -15.73 10.33 -1.99
C PRO A 24 -15.82 9.75 -0.58
N MET A 25 -15.16 8.63 -0.34
CA MET A 25 -15.15 7.93 0.94
C MET A 25 -14.59 8.81 2.06
N LYS A 26 -15.09 8.60 3.27
CA LYS A 26 -14.65 9.26 4.51
C LYS A 26 -13.93 8.27 5.41
N LEU A 27 -13.29 8.78 6.47
CA LEU A 27 -12.62 7.93 7.47
C LEU A 27 -13.55 6.85 8.05
N ALA A 28 -14.83 7.18 8.31
CA ALA A 28 -15.80 6.19 8.84
C ALA A 28 -16.05 5.04 7.86
N ASP A 29 -16.12 5.33 6.57
CA ASP A 29 -16.30 4.32 5.51
C ASP A 29 -15.06 3.42 5.41
N TYR A 30 -13.86 4.01 5.50
CA TYR A 30 -12.60 3.27 5.55
C TYR A 30 -12.50 2.34 6.76
N LEU A 31 -12.84 2.84 7.96
CA LEU A 31 -12.81 2.04 9.19
C LEU A 31 -13.82 0.90 9.18
N ALA A 32 -14.91 1.04 8.41
CA ALA A 32 -15.93 0.03 8.21
C ALA A 32 -15.61 -0.98 7.10
N LEU A 33 -14.46 -0.84 6.40
CA LEU A 33 -14.08 -1.80 5.35
C LEU A 33 -13.85 -3.18 5.95
N GLU A 34 -14.54 -4.14 5.39
CA GLU A 34 -14.41 -5.56 5.72
C GLU A 34 -13.94 -6.34 4.50
N GLY A 35 -13.38 -7.53 4.72
CA GLY A 35 -12.94 -8.42 3.68
C GLY A 35 -12.94 -9.87 4.14
N PRO A 36 -12.63 -10.82 3.24
CA PRO A 36 -12.63 -12.24 3.57
C PRO A 36 -11.59 -12.57 4.64
N ALA A 37 -11.77 -13.71 5.30
CA ALA A 37 -10.74 -14.28 6.16
C ALA A 37 -9.50 -14.68 5.33
N PRO A 38 -8.28 -14.56 5.89
CA PRO A 38 -7.07 -15.02 5.24
C PRO A 38 -7.02 -16.55 5.18
N SER A 39 -6.27 -17.10 4.21
CA SER A 39 -5.94 -18.52 4.11
C SER A 39 -5.09 -19.00 5.30
N ALA A 40 -4.21 -18.10 5.80
CA ALA A 40 -3.40 -18.37 6.98
C ALA A 40 -2.99 -17.05 7.66
N LYS A 41 -2.74 -17.10 8.99
CA LYS A 41 -2.10 -16.05 9.77
C LYS A 41 -0.73 -16.56 10.21
N ILE A 42 0.32 -15.82 9.87
CA ILE A 42 1.72 -16.21 10.09
C ILE A 42 2.39 -15.18 11.00
N ALA A 43 2.76 -15.55 12.21
CA ALA A 43 3.58 -14.72 13.09
C ALA A 43 5.01 -14.65 12.55
N TYR A 44 5.61 -13.45 12.58
CA TYR A 44 7.02 -13.23 12.27
C TYR A 44 7.81 -12.66 13.47
N GLY A 45 7.14 -12.46 14.59
CA GLY A 45 7.73 -12.03 15.85
C GLY A 45 6.81 -12.37 17.03
N ALA A 46 7.22 -11.94 18.24
CA ALA A 46 6.52 -12.27 19.49
C ALA A 46 5.39 -11.29 19.85
N ALA A 47 5.42 -10.05 19.35
CA ALA A 47 4.40 -9.06 19.65
C ALA A 47 3.10 -9.35 18.87
N LEU A 48 1.96 -8.91 19.44
CA LEU A 48 0.64 -9.15 18.86
C LEU A 48 0.49 -8.58 17.44
N SER A 49 1.20 -7.49 17.12
CA SER A 49 1.21 -6.85 15.80
C SER A 49 2.34 -7.34 14.89
N GLN A 50 3.06 -8.41 15.26
CA GLN A 50 4.11 -9.00 14.44
C GLN A 50 3.61 -10.24 13.68
N TYR A 51 2.70 -10.04 12.73
CA TYR A 51 2.16 -11.10 11.88
C TYR A 51 1.79 -10.60 10.49
N ALA A 52 1.65 -11.55 9.58
CA ALA A 52 1.05 -11.30 8.27
C ALA A 52 -0.12 -12.25 8.02
N GLU A 53 -1.03 -11.83 7.16
CA GLU A 53 -2.14 -12.61 6.65
C GLU A 53 -1.84 -13.03 5.21
N LEU A 54 -1.89 -14.33 4.94
CA LEU A 54 -1.73 -14.88 3.60
C LEU A 54 -3.11 -15.12 2.97
N PHE A 55 -3.33 -14.59 1.77
CA PHE A 55 -4.50 -14.89 0.95
C PHE A 55 -4.01 -15.60 -0.31
N LEU A 56 -4.45 -16.83 -0.51
CA LEU A 56 -4.08 -17.64 -1.65
C LEU A 56 -5.20 -17.62 -2.71
N PRO A 57 -4.85 -17.40 -3.99
CA PRO A 57 -5.77 -17.60 -5.09
C PRO A 57 -6.22 -19.06 -5.22
N GLN A 58 -7.30 -19.29 -5.95
CA GLN A 58 -7.66 -20.63 -6.42
C GLN A 58 -6.69 -21.09 -7.51
N GLY A 59 -6.40 -22.40 -7.57
CA GLY A 59 -5.52 -23.01 -8.57
C GLY A 59 -4.18 -23.48 -8.01
N THR A 60 -3.25 -23.84 -8.89
CA THR A 60 -2.00 -24.51 -8.52
C THR A 60 -0.80 -23.55 -8.38
N GLY A 61 -0.87 -22.32 -8.95
CA GLY A 61 0.26 -21.38 -8.95
C GLY A 61 1.43 -21.78 -9.89
N PRO A 62 2.64 -21.26 -9.72
CA PRO A 62 3.00 -20.25 -8.72
C PRO A 62 2.37 -18.87 -8.98
N PHE A 63 1.88 -18.26 -7.92
CA PHE A 63 1.17 -16.99 -7.99
C PHE A 63 2.11 -15.79 -7.80
N PRO A 64 1.97 -14.70 -8.57
CA PRO A 64 2.62 -13.43 -8.25
C PRO A 64 2.13 -12.94 -6.88
N VAL A 65 2.95 -12.14 -6.20
CA VAL A 65 2.70 -11.75 -4.81
C VAL A 65 2.51 -10.23 -4.69
N ALA A 66 1.41 -9.80 -4.08
CA ALA A 66 1.23 -8.45 -3.58
C ALA A 66 1.51 -8.42 -2.07
N VAL A 67 2.54 -7.68 -1.65
CA VAL A 67 2.78 -7.36 -0.25
C VAL A 67 1.97 -6.12 0.09
N LEU A 68 0.96 -6.23 0.95
CA LEU A 68 0.14 -5.10 1.38
C LEU A 68 0.62 -4.56 2.73
N VAL A 69 0.72 -3.23 2.85
CA VAL A 69 1.05 -2.55 4.11
C VAL A 69 0.04 -1.43 4.35
N HIS A 70 -0.69 -1.54 5.46
CA HIS A 70 -1.79 -0.63 5.78
C HIS A 70 -1.31 0.76 6.27
N GLY A 71 -2.22 1.72 6.16
CA GLY A 71 -2.09 3.07 6.69
C GLY A 71 -2.50 3.19 8.16
N GLY A 72 -3.00 4.38 8.53
CA GLY A 72 -3.48 4.70 9.87
C GLY A 72 -2.54 5.61 10.65
N CYS A 73 -1.81 6.49 9.97
CA CYS A 73 -0.91 7.48 10.62
C CYS A 73 0.06 6.86 11.63
N TRP A 74 0.55 5.64 11.35
CA TRP A 74 1.45 4.87 12.22
C TRP A 74 0.94 4.64 13.65
N THR A 75 -0.40 4.66 13.87
CA THR A 75 -1.03 4.46 15.18
C THR A 75 -2.20 3.48 15.08
N SER A 76 -2.50 2.77 16.16
CA SER A 76 -3.61 1.82 16.24
C SER A 76 -5.01 2.47 16.17
N LYS A 77 -5.08 3.78 16.41
CA LYS A 77 -6.32 4.56 16.47
C LYS A 77 -7.10 4.58 15.13
N PHE A 78 -6.40 4.51 13.99
CA PHE A 78 -7.01 4.69 12.67
C PHE A 78 -7.04 3.39 11.84
N GLY A 79 -7.29 2.27 12.50
CA GLY A 79 -7.37 0.97 11.84
C GLY A 79 -6.03 0.24 11.78
N GLY A 80 -5.95 -0.76 10.92
CA GLY A 80 -4.79 -1.64 10.78
C GLY A 80 -4.96 -2.60 9.59
N ILE A 81 -4.41 -3.78 9.71
CA ILE A 81 -4.42 -4.82 8.66
C ILE A 81 -5.84 -5.16 8.13
N GLY A 82 -6.86 -5.09 9.00
CA GLY A 82 -8.24 -5.43 8.65
C GLY A 82 -8.80 -4.62 7.49
N GLN A 83 -8.42 -3.32 7.40
CA GLN A 83 -8.89 -2.42 6.35
C GLN A 83 -8.40 -2.80 4.94
N LEU A 84 -7.32 -3.58 4.83
CA LEU A 84 -6.81 -4.05 3.53
C LEU A 84 -7.32 -5.45 3.15
N ARG A 85 -8.08 -6.15 4.00
CA ARG A 85 -8.64 -7.47 3.66
C ARG A 85 -9.57 -7.43 2.44
N ASN A 86 -10.31 -6.32 2.24
CA ASN A 86 -11.14 -6.14 1.07
C ASN A 86 -10.31 -6.16 -0.22
N MET A 87 -9.21 -5.41 -0.26
CA MET A 87 -8.25 -5.39 -1.37
C MET A 87 -7.57 -6.75 -1.52
N ALA A 88 -7.16 -7.37 -0.40
CA ALA A 88 -6.50 -8.69 -0.42
C ALA A 88 -7.40 -9.76 -1.05
N GLY A 89 -8.68 -9.80 -0.68
CA GLY A 89 -9.66 -10.71 -1.30
C GLY A 89 -9.87 -10.44 -2.78
N ALA A 90 -9.96 -9.17 -3.17
CA ALA A 90 -10.12 -8.78 -4.57
C ALA A 90 -8.90 -9.17 -5.43
N LEU A 91 -7.68 -9.01 -4.91
CA LEU A 91 -6.44 -9.41 -5.59
C LEU A 91 -6.33 -10.95 -5.67
N ALA A 92 -6.67 -11.68 -4.58
CA ALA A 92 -6.67 -13.14 -4.60
C ALA A 92 -7.65 -13.70 -5.64
N ALA A 93 -8.83 -13.09 -5.80
CA ALA A 93 -9.78 -13.44 -6.85
C ALA A 93 -9.25 -13.20 -8.29
N ARG A 94 -8.19 -12.38 -8.42
CA ARG A 94 -7.49 -12.10 -9.70
C ARG A 94 -6.25 -12.98 -9.92
N GLY A 95 -6.01 -13.98 -9.09
CA GLY A 95 -4.85 -14.87 -9.22
C GLY A 95 -3.56 -14.31 -8.63
N ILE A 96 -3.63 -13.28 -7.78
CA ILE A 96 -2.50 -12.65 -7.11
C ILE A 96 -2.51 -13.09 -5.64
N ALA A 97 -1.49 -13.82 -5.19
CA ALA A 97 -1.33 -14.12 -3.78
C ALA A 97 -1.03 -12.83 -2.98
N VAL A 98 -1.60 -12.73 -1.78
CA VAL A 98 -1.43 -11.51 -0.98
C VAL A 98 -0.76 -11.84 0.34
N TRP A 99 0.28 -11.09 0.66
CA TRP A 99 0.96 -11.02 1.93
C TRP A 99 0.61 -9.71 2.61
N ASN A 100 -0.46 -9.70 3.42
CA ASN A 100 -0.98 -8.53 4.10
C ASN A 100 -0.28 -8.40 5.46
N VAL A 101 0.49 -7.33 5.68
CA VAL A 101 1.40 -7.18 6.81
C VAL A 101 0.76 -6.27 7.88
N GLU A 102 0.70 -6.79 9.12
CA GLU A 102 0.54 -5.96 10.31
C GLU A 102 1.93 -5.60 10.85
N TYR A 103 2.08 -4.50 11.56
CA TYR A 103 3.35 -4.05 12.12
C TYR A 103 3.13 -3.22 13.39
N ARG A 104 4.14 -3.16 14.26
CA ARG A 104 4.08 -2.36 15.51
C ARG A 104 4.11 -0.87 15.19
N ARG A 105 3.09 -0.17 15.62
CA ARG A 105 2.89 1.27 15.42
C ARG A 105 3.53 2.07 16.55
N VAL A 106 3.60 3.38 16.45
CA VAL A 106 4.30 4.26 17.42
C VAL A 106 3.69 4.24 18.82
N ASP A 107 2.44 3.80 18.97
CA ASP A 107 1.71 3.67 20.24
C ASP A 107 1.73 2.23 20.78
N GLU A 108 2.56 1.34 20.22
CA GLU A 108 2.77 -0.03 20.68
C GLU A 108 4.19 -0.21 21.22
N GLU A 109 4.36 -1.13 22.17
CA GLU A 109 5.67 -1.43 22.76
C GLU A 109 6.69 -1.87 21.69
N GLY A 110 7.82 -1.18 21.64
CA GLY A 110 8.86 -1.42 20.65
C GLY A 110 8.49 -1.02 19.24
N GLY A 111 7.36 -0.30 19.04
CA GLY A 111 6.92 0.23 17.74
C GLY A 111 7.60 1.56 17.38
N GLY A 112 7.17 2.17 16.27
CA GLY A 112 7.87 3.33 15.74
C GLY A 112 9.30 2.99 15.31
N TYR A 113 10.21 3.98 15.41
CA TYR A 113 11.65 3.72 15.16
C TYR A 113 12.31 3.01 16.35
N PRO A 114 13.11 1.95 16.15
CA PRO A 114 13.40 1.26 14.89
C PRO A 114 12.40 0.14 14.55
N GLY A 115 11.45 -0.15 15.47
CA GLY A 115 10.64 -1.38 15.47
C GLY A 115 9.84 -1.62 14.21
N MET A 116 9.11 -0.62 13.68
CA MET A 116 8.29 -0.79 12.48
C MET A 116 9.13 -1.13 11.23
N TYR A 117 10.36 -0.64 11.12
CA TYR A 117 11.27 -0.96 10.02
C TYR A 117 11.83 -2.38 10.15
N LEU A 118 12.19 -2.78 11.39
CA LEU A 118 12.62 -4.16 11.69
C LEU A 118 11.47 -5.15 11.45
N ASP A 119 10.23 -4.75 11.70
CA ASP A 119 9.04 -5.54 11.38
C ASP A 119 8.88 -5.74 9.87
N MET A 120 9.18 -4.71 9.05
CA MET A 120 9.18 -4.87 7.58
C MET A 120 10.24 -5.87 7.11
N HIS A 121 11.43 -5.89 7.70
CA HIS A 121 12.42 -6.92 7.40
C HIS A 121 11.91 -8.30 7.77
N ALA A 122 11.47 -8.48 9.02
CA ALA A 122 11.01 -9.78 9.53
C ALA A 122 9.80 -10.30 8.75
N ALA A 123 8.84 -9.44 8.38
CA ALA A 123 7.67 -9.81 7.59
C ALA A 123 8.05 -10.31 6.17
N LEU A 124 9.06 -9.70 5.55
CA LEU A 124 9.53 -10.10 4.22
C LEU A 124 10.42 -11.34 4.27
N ASP A 125 11.18 -11.54 5.35
CA ASP A 125 11.92 -12.80 5.56
C ASP A 125 10.95 -13.96 5.83
N ALA A 126 9.87 -13.71 6.57
CA ALA A 126 8.80 -14.69 6.76
C ALA A 126 8.12 -15.03 5.41
N LEU A 127 7.85 -14.04 4.55
CA LEU A 127 7.34 -14.30 3.19
C LEU A 127 8.29 -15.20 2.40
N ARG A 128 9.60 -14.93 2.43
CA ARG A 128 10.62 -15.79 1.78
C ARG A 128 10.55 -17.23 2.29
N ALA A 129 10.41 -17.41 3.60
CA ALA A 129 10.29 -18.75 4.21
C ALA A 129 8.98 -19.46 3.82
N GLN A 130 7.90 -18.72 3.56
CA GLN A 130 6.62 -19.30 3.15
C GLN A 130 6.60 -19.73 1.67
N ALA A 131 7.45 -19.20 0.80
CA ALA A 131 7.51 -19.58 -0.62
C ALA A 131 7.89 -21.06 -0.84
N GLY A 132 8.54 -21.70 0.14
CA GLY A 132 8.79 -23.15 0.10
C GLY A 132 7.57 -24.01 0.52
N ARG A 133 6.54 -23.41 1.08
CA ARG A 133 5.34 -24.10 1.60
C ARG A 133 4.07 -23.78 0.80
N HIS A 134 4.07 -22.66 0.10
CA HIS A 134 2.94 -22.15 -0.69
C HIS A 134 3.42 -21.83 -2.10
N PRO A 135 2.55 -21.94 -3.12
CA PRO A 135 2.93 -21.70 -4.52
C PRO A 135 3.07 -20.19 -4.82
N LEU A 136 4.08 -19.55 -4.23
CA LEU A 136 4.36 -18.12 -4.36
C LEU A 136 5.51 -17.87 -5.34
N ASP A 137 5.33 -16.94 -6.26
CA ASP A 137 6.38 -16.50 -7.17
C ASP A 137 7.08 -15.24 -6.65
N LEU A 138 8.18 -15.43 -5.94
CA LEU A 138 8.95 -14.32 -5.38
C LEU A 138 9.75 -13.53 -6.42
N ALA A 139 9.81 -13.98 -7.68
CA ALA A 139 10.36 -13.17 -8.77
C ALA A 139 9.37 -12.09 -9.24
N ARG A 140 8.07 -12.27 -8.97
CA ARG A 140 7.00 -11.33 -9.29
C ARG A 140 6.35 -10.80 -8.02
N ILE A 141 7.00 -9.83 -7.39
CA ILE A 141 6.50 -9.16 -6.16
C ILE A 141 6.24 -7.69 -6.47
N VAL A 142 5.06 -7.22 -6.06
CA VAL A 142 4.75 -5.80 -5.90
C VAL A 142 4.50 -5.50 -4.42
N ALA A 143 5.06 -4.41 -3.89
CA ALA A 143 4.63 -3.91 -2.59
C ALA A 143 3.65 -2.75 -2.78
N VAL A 144 2.49 -2.87 -2.15
CA VAL A 144 1.39 -1.91 -2.20
C VAL A 144 1.16 -1.38 -0.81
N GLY A 145 1.32 -0.08 -0.60
CA GLY A 145 1.17 0.53 0.70
C GLY A 145 0.25 1.75 0.67
N HIS A 146 -0.61 1.86 1.67
CA HIS A 146 -1.51 2.99 1.81
C HIS A 146 -1.03 3.97 2.88
N SER A 147 -1.00 5.27 2.58
CA SER A 147 -0.73 6.33 3.58
C SER A 147 0.60 6.08 4.32
N ALA A 148 0.58 5.87 5.63
CA ALA A 148 1.72 5.43 6.44
C ALA A 148 2.39 4.16 5.88
N GLY A 149 1.61 3.18 5.41
CA GLY A 149 2.10 1.99 4.73
C GLY A 149 2.76 2.30 3.37
N GLY A 150 2.31 3.36 2.68
CA GLY A 150 2.96 3.88 1.47
C GLY A 150 4.39 4.34 1.75
N GLN A 151 4.63 4.99 2.88
CA GLN A 151 5.97 5.33 3.34
C GLN A 151 6.83 4.08 3.54
N LEU A 152 6.26 3.05 4.21
CA LEU A 152 7.00 1.82 4.50
C LEU A 152 7.33 1.02 3.23
N VAL A 153 6.43 0.91 2.25
CA VAL A 153 6.75 0.19 1.00
C VAL A 153 7.78 0.93 0.14
N GLN A 154 7.76 2.26 0.13
CA GLN A 154 8.79 3.05 -0.54
C GLN A 154 10.15 2.93 0.17
N TRP A 155 10.17 2.84 1.51
CA TRP A 155 11.37 2.51 2.27
C TRP A 155 11.86 1.08 1.98
N ILE A 156 10.97 0.09 1.88
CA ILE A 156 11.30 -1.29 1.50
C ILE A 156 12.11 -1.32 0.19
N ALA A 157 11.76 -0.51 -0.80
CA ALA A 157 12.48 -0.42 -2.05
C ALA A 157 13.96 -0.01 -1.87
N GLY A 158 14.18 0.98 -0.99
CA GLY A 158 15.51 1.57 -0.77
C GLY A 158 16.40 0.83 0.25
N ARG A 159 15.87 -0.17 0.96
CA ARG A 159 16.55 -0.76 2.13
C ARG A 159 17.90 -1.45 1.83
N ALA A 160 18.16 -1.87 0.58
CA ALA A 160 19.46 -2.39 0.18
C ALA A 160 20.57 -1.32 0.18
N ARG A 161 20.20 -0.04 0.23
CA ARG A 161 21.12 1.10 0.28
C ARG A 161 21.41 1.57 1.70
N ILE A 162 20.75 1.01 2.69
CA ILE A 162 20.94 1.36 4.10
C ILE A 162 22.38 1.01 4.51
N PRO A 163 23.14 1.96 5.06
CA PRO A 163 24.52 1.73 5.47
C PRO A 163 24.64 0.57 6.45
N ALA A 164 25.73 -0.21 6.33
CA ALA A 164 26.00 -1.34 7.22
C ALA A 164 26.15 -0.94 8.71
N THR A 165 26.41 0.33 8.99
CA THR A 165 26.49 0.89 10.34
C THR A 165 25.11 1.22 10.93
N SER A 166 24.05 1.23 10.13
CA SER A 166 22.71 1.50 10.61
C SER A 166 22.12 0.28 11.33
N PRO A 167 21.37 0.48 12.44
CA PRO A 167 20.62 -0.59 13.08
C PRO A 167 19.50 -1.16 12.18
N LEU A 168 19.17 -0.47 11.09
CA LEU A 168 18.18 -0.90 10.09
C LEU A 168 18.82 -1.66 8.92
N HIS A 169 20.14 -1.86 8.93
CA HIS A 169 20.79 -2.62 7.87
C HIS A 169 20.38 -4.09 7.86
N HIS A 170 20.08 -4.61 6.69
CA HIS A 170 19.79 -6.04 6.49
C HIS A 170 20.74 -6.59 5.42
N PRO A 171 21.55 -7.65 5.69
CA PRO A 171 22.60 -8.09 4.78
C PRO A 171 22.07 -8.69 3.45
N GLN A 172 20.89 -9.27 3.48
CA GLN A 172 20.28 -9.95 2.32
C GLN A 172 18.77 -9.67 2.23
N PRO A 173 18.36 -8.41 1.99
CA PRO A 173 16.94 -8.07 1.93
C PRO A 173 16.28 -8.75 0.70
N LEU A 174 15.06 -9.27 0.86
CA LEU A 174 14.26 -9.77 -0.27
C LEU A 174 14.02 -8.62 -1.27
N PRO A 175 14.49 -8.70 -2.51
CA PRO A 175 14.30 -7.60 -3.46
C PRO A 175 12.83 -7.36 -3.78
N VAL A 176 12.39 -6.10 -3.70
CA VAL A 176 11.08 -5.65 -4.16
C VAL A 176 11.30 -4.50 -5.13
N ARG A 177 11.05 -4.74 -6.41
CA ARG A 177 11.38 -3.80 -7.50
C ARG A 177 10.19 -3.06 -8.08
N ALA A 178 8.97 -3.42 -7.67
CA ALA A 178 7.74 -2.78 -8.08
C ALA A 178 7.00 -2.26 -6.84
N ILE A 179 6.72 -0.97 -6.81
CA ILE A 179 6.10 -0.28 -5.68
C ILE A 179 4.84 0.44 -6.16
N VAL A 180 3.74 0.24 -5.47
CA VAL A 180 2.51 1.02 -5.62
C VAL A 180 2.22 1.73 -4.30
N SER A 181 2.41 3.03 -4.28
CA SER A 181 2.17 3.87 -3.10
C SER A 181 0.83 4.57 -3.28
N LEU A 182 -0.12 4.24 -2.43
CA LEU A 182 -1.48 4.79 -2.41
C LEU A 182 -1.52 5.91 -1.36
N GLY A 183 -1.53 7.16 -1.77
CA GLY A 183 -1.50 8.32 -0.87
C GLY A 183 -0.34 8.29 0.14
N GLY A 184 0.83 7.76 -0.24
CA GLY A 184 1.94 7.55 0.67
C GLY A 184 2.69 8.84 1.05
N LEU A 185 3.24 8.86 2.26
CA LEU A 185 3.99 9.98 2.85
C LEU A 185 5.49 9.63 2.96
N ALA A 186 6.13 9.32 1.83
CA ALA A 186 7.45 8.69 1.79
C ALA A 186 8.63 9.61 2.11
N ASP A 187 8.49 10.91 1.94
CA ASP A 187 9.53 11.88 2.26
C ASP A 187 9.33 12.45 3.66
N LEU A 188 9.76 11.70 4.68
CA LEU A 188 9.61 12.10 6.08
C LEU A 188 10.24 13.45 6.41
N ARG A 189 11.35 13.79 5.76
CA ARG A 189 12.03 15.08 5.93
C ARG A 189 11.27 16.21 5.24
N GLY A 190 10.97 16.01 3.96
CA GLY A 190 10.30 17.04 3.15
C GLY A 190 8.87 17.30 3.56
N GLU A 191 8.16 16.28 4.03
CA GLU A 191 6.75 16.35 4.40
C GLU A 191 6.51 16.41 5.93
N ALA A 192 7.53 16.70 6.74
CA ALA A 192 7.42 16.72 8.20
C ALA A 192 6.25 17.59 8.71
N ALA A 193 6.09 18.79 8.17
CA ALA A 193 5.00 19.69 8.54
C ALA A 193 3.61 19.17 8.14
N LEU A 194 3.49 18.51 6.99
CA LEU A 194 2.26 17.87 6.55
C LEU A 194 1.93 16.67 7.43
N ILE A 195 2.91 15.81 7.73
CA ILE A 195 2.76 14.64 8.61
C ILE A 195 2.28 15.08 9.98
N GLN A 196 2.89 16.12 10.55
CA GLN A 196 2.44 16.69 11.83
C GLN A 196 1.00 17.20 11.74
N LYS A 197 0.65 17.94 10.68
CA LYS A 197 -0.69 18.49 10.49
C LYS A 197 -1.76 17.41 10.28
N SER A 198 -1.49 16.42 9.42
CA SER A 198 -2.47 15.42 8.97
C SER A 198 -2.58 14.23 9.94
N CYS A 199 -1.47 13.84 10.55
CA CYS A 199 -1.36 12.64 11.38
C CYS A 199 -1.04 12.93 12.86
N GLY A 200 -0.65 14.16 13.21
CA GLY A 200 -0.21 14.48 14.57
C GLY A 200 1.07 13.75 14.99
N ARG A 201 1.94 13.43 14.03
CA ARG A 201 3.19 12.70 14.26
C ARG A 201 4.38 13.60 14.02
N ASP A 202 5.34 13.57 14.94
CA ASP A 202 6.64 14.18 14.72
C ASP A 202 7.63 13.16 14.12
N THR A 203 8.72 13.68 13.58
CA THR A 203 9.73 12.84 12.93
C THR A 203 10.54 11.99 13.90
N VAL A 204 10.60 12.34 15.20
CA VAL A 204 11.31 11.56 16.21
C VAL A 204 10.64 10.20 16.41
N GLN A 205 9.31 10.15 16.40
CA GLN A 205 8.56 8.89 16.49
C GLN A 205 8.82 7.97 15.30
N LEU A 206 9.04 8.55 14.10
CA LEU A 206 9.16 7.82 12.84
C LEU A 206 10.62 7.55 12.45
N ALA A 207 11.53 8.44 12.77
CA ALA A 207 12.94 8.36 12.36
C ALA A 207 13.91 8.22 13.54
N GLY A 208 13.43 8.33 14.77
CA GLY A 208 14.28 8.32 15.97
C GLY A 208 14.98 9.65 16.22
N SER A 209 15.71 9.72 17.34
CA SER A 209 16.49 10.90 17.71
C SER A 209 17.91 10.84 17.13
N PRO A 210 18.51 11.99 16.77
CA PRO A 210 19.92 12.06 16.39
C PRO A 210 20.83 11.61 17.51
N SER A 211 21.95 11.01 17.15
CA SER A 211 23.03 10.63 18.08
C SER A 211 24.41 10.80 17.40
N ALA A 212 25.50 10.68 18.16
CA ALA A 212 26.85 10.75 17.58
C ALA A 212 27.10 9.68 16.51
N ALA A 213 26.52 8.47 16.70
CA ALA A 213 26.64 7.37 15.74
C ALA A 213 25.64 7.49 14.58
N ARG A 214 24.58 8.30 14.71
CA ARG A 214 23.50 8.49 13.73
C ARG A 214 23.06 9.95 13.72
N PRO A 215 23.91 10.87 13.23
CA PRO A 215 23.66 12.32 13.27
C PRO A 215 22.52 12.72 12.33
N ASP A 216 22.36 12.04 11.21
CA ASP A 216 21.23 12.21 10.30
C ASP A 216 20.29 11.00 10.39
N VAL A 217 19.16 11.20 11.07
CA VAL A 217 18.15 10.17 11.28
C VAL A 217 17.39 9.80 10.00
N PHE A 218 17.43 10.63 8.98
CA PHE A 218 16.74 10.39 7.72
C PHE A 218 17.55 9.57 6.72
N ALA A 219 18.86 9.46 6.90
CA ALA A 219 19.75 8.72 6.01
C ALA A 219 19.38 7.23 5.86
N ASP A 220 18.69 6.66 6.84
CA ASP A 220 18.26 5.25 6.86
C ASP A 220 16.75 5.04 7.01
N THR A 221 15.96 6.08 7.27
CA THR A 221 14.50 5.99 7.46
C THR A 221 13.69 6.71 6.39
N ASN A 222 14.26 7.71 5.72
CA ASN A 222 13.56 8.47 4.69
C ASN A 222 13.73 7.83 3.31
N ALA A 223 12.64 7.37 2.71
CA ALA A 223 12.68 6.72 1.40
C ALA A 223 13.27 7.64 0.31
N ALA A 224 13.07 8.96 0.41
CA ALA A 224 13.64 9.93 -0.53
C ALA A 224 15.18 10.06 -0.43
N GLU A 225 15.78 9.76 0.73
CA GLU A 225 17.24 9.74 0.91
C GLU A 225 17.88 8.42 0.43
N LEU A 226 17.07 7.39 0.22
CA LEU A 226 17.51 6.08 -0.28
C LEU A 226 17.42 5.95 -1.80
N LEU A 227 17.16 7.04 -2.51
CA LEU A 227 17.16 7.09 -3.99
C LEU A 227 18.60 7.22 -4.53
N PRO A 228 18.93 6.70 -5.74
CA PRO A 228 18.09 5.79 -6.53
C PRO A 228 18.03 4.41 -5.87
N ASN A 229 16.86 3.77 -5.91
CA ASN A 229 16.67 2.45 -5.30
C ASN A 229 16.48 1.31 -6.33
N GLY A 230 16.44 1.64 -7.61
CA GLY A 230 16.31 0.71 -8.73
C GLY A 230 14.93 0.08 -8.86
N SER A 231 13.92 0.60 -8.15
CA SER A 231 12.54 0.16 -8.26
C SER A 231 11.75 1.02 -9.24
N ARG A 232 10.74 0.44 -9.86
CA ARG A 232 9.70 1.20 -10.53
C ARG A 232 8.58 1.49 -9.55
N THR A 233 8.24 2.76 -9.41
CA THR A 233 7.26 3.23 -8.43
C THR A 233 6.06 3.89 -9.10
N TRP A 234 4.86 3.45 -8.76
CA TRP A 234 3.59 4.13 -9.06
C TRP A 234 3.08 4.82 -7.82
N LEU A 235 2.91 6.14 -7.95
CA LEU A 235 2.40 7.01 -6.91
C LEU A 235 0.95 7.33 -7.26
N VAL A 236 0.05 6.60 -6.65
CA VAL A 236 -1.40 6.71 -6.89
C VAL A 236 -1.99 7.58 -5.79
N THR A 237 -2.76 8.60 -6.15
CA THR A 237 -3.38 9.48 -5.17
C THR A 237 -4.74 9.99 -5.65
N GLY A 238 -5.68 10.12 -4.73
CA GLY A 238 -6.98 10.74 -4.98
C GLY A 238 -6.83 12.23 -5.26
N GLU A 239 -7.57 12.72 -6.26
CA GLU A 239 -7.60 14.17 -6.57
C GLU A 239 -8.03 15.00 -5.36
N LEU A 240 -8.93 14.46 -4.53
CA LEU A 240 -9.48 15.10 -3.33
C LEU A 240 -8.77 14.67 -2.03
N ASP A 241 -7.63 14.02 -2.12
CA ASP A 241 -6.85 13.63 -0.94
C ASP A 241 -6.29 14.88 -0.24
N THR A 242 -6.70 15.11 1.01
CA THR A 242 -6.24 16.21 1.86
C THR A 242 -5.21 15.77 2.90
N ILE A 243 -4.98 14.47 3.06
CA ILE A 243 -4.01 13.89 4.00
C ILE A 243 -2.65 13.79 3.33
N SER A 244 -2.61 13.21 2.13
CA SER A 244 -1.45 13.16 1.24
C SER A 244 -1.83 13.73 -0.13
N PRO A 245 -1.93 15.06 -0.25
CA PRO A 245 -2.43 15.69 -1.49
C PRO A 245 -1.54 15.36 -2.69
N PRO A 246 -2.06 15.44 -3.93
CA PRO A 246 -1.35 15.05 -5.16
C PRO A 246 0.06 15.63 -5.32
N ARG A 247 0.32 16.83 -4.77
CA ARG A 247 1.67 17.42 -4.79
C ARG A 247 2.72 16.49 -4.15
N VAL A 248 2.36 15.74 -3.09
CA VAL A 248 3.29 14.83 -2.40
C VAL A 248 3.79 13.74 -3.34
N ALA A 249 2.88 13.17 -4.15
CA ALA A 249 3.23 12.21 -5.18
C ALA A 249 4.13 12.82 -6.27
N HIS A 250 3.82 14.05 -6.71
CA HIS A 250 4.63 14.76 -7.71
C HIS A 250 6.03 15.10 -7.19
N ASP A 251 6.13 15.57 -5.94
CA ASP A 251 7.40 15.95 -5.31
C ASP A 251 8.32 14.74 -5.15
N TYR A 252 7.79 13.59 -4.67
CA TYR A 252 8.58 12.36 -4.60
C TYR A 252 8.96 11.83 -5.98
N ALA A 253 8.04 11.81 -6.95
CA ALA A 253 8.32 11.38 -8.31
C ALA A 253 9.42 12.22 -8.98
N SER A 254 9.43 13.53 -8.72
CA SER A 254 10.48 14.43 -9.20
C SER A 254 11.85 14.06 -8.64
N LYS A 255 11.94 13.78 -7.33
CA LYS A 255 13.19 13.34 -6.67
C LYS A 255 13.65 11.99 -7.21
N ALA A 256 12.74 11.01 -7.35
CA ALA A 256 13.06 9.69 -7.86
C ALA A 256 13.61 9.76 -9.31
N ARG A 257 12.93 10.50 -10.18
CA ARG A 257 13.38 10.69 -11.57
C ARG A 257 14.70 11.43 -11.66
N ALA A 258 14.92 12.45 -10.84
CA ALA A 258 16.20 13.18 -10.77
C ALA A 258 17.35 12.28 -10.31
N ALA A 259 17.05 11.29 -9.48
CA ALA A 259 18.03 10.28 -9.04
C ALA A 259 18.23 9.13 -10.07
N GLY A 260 17.45 9.06 -11.14
CA GLY A 260 17.54 8.04 -12.19
C GLY A 260 16.57 6.87 -12.07
N ASP A 261 15.67 6.90 -11.09
CA ASP A 261 14.62 5.88 -10.93
C ASP A 261 13.39 6.17 -11.81
N VAL A 262 12.60 5.13 -12.06
CA VAL A 262 11.33 5.24 -12.79
C VAL A 262 10.19 5.45 -11.80
N ALA A 263 9.53 6.60 -11.89
CA ALA A 263 8.37 6.91 -11.05
C ALA A 263 7.22 7.49 -11.91
N GLU A 264 6.01 6.99 -11.71
CA GLU A 264 4.80 7.45 -12.39
C GLU A 264 3.81 7.98 -11.36
N VAL A 265 3.13 9.09 -11.68
CA VAL A 265 2.05 9.63 -10.85
C VAL A 265 0.71 9.30 -11.51
N VAL A 266 -0.20 8.74 -10.75
CA VAL A 266 -1.55 8.40 -11.18
C VAL A 266 -2.55 9.12 -10.28
N ILE A 267 -3.25 10.10 -10.85
CA ILE A 267 -4.32 10.80 -10.14
C ILE A 267 -5.63 10.04 -10.35
N LEU A 268 -6.38 9.83 -9.27
CA LEU A 268 -7.71 9.24 -9.28
C LEU A 268 -8.76 10.35 -9.21
N PRO A 269 -9.43 10.71 -10.33
CA PRO A 269 -10.35 11.83 -10.36
C PRO A 269 -11.50 11.65 -9.37
N GLY A 270 -11.79 12.69 -8.59
CA GLY A 270 -12.88 12.70 -7.60
C GLY A 270 -12.68 11.77 -6.39
N ALA A 271 -11.59 11.03 -6.30
CA ALA A 271 -11.31 10.13 -5.20
C ALA A 271 -10.69 10.85 -3.99
N SER A 272 -11.03 10.38 -2.80
CA SER A 272 -10.41 10.77 -1.53
C SER A 272 -9.24 9.84 -1.20
N HIS A 273 -8.55 10.14 -0.10
CA HIS A 273 -7.52 9.27 0.49
C HIS A 273 -7.98 7.83 0.76
N TYR A 274 -9.26 7.63 1.03
CA TYR A 274 -9.83 6.33 1.43
C TYR A 274 -10.36 5.51 0.25
N ASP A 275 -10.70 6.17 -0.85
CA ASP A 275 -11.11 5.50 -2.10
C ASP A 275 -9.97 4.65 -2.70
N GLU A 276 -8.75 5.00 -2.40
CA GLU A 276 -7.54 4.36 -2.93
C GLU A 276 -7.39 2.89 -2.53
N VAL A 277 -8.02 2.46 -1.43
CA VAL A 277 -7.87 1.11 -0.86
C VAL A 277 -9.14 0.29 -0.86
N ALA A 278 -10.26 0.87 -1.28
CA ALA A 278 -11.54 0.19 -1.23
C ALA A 278 -11.84 -0.52 -2.56
N ALA A 279 -11.87 -1.84 -2.54
CA ALA A 279 -12.24 -2.64 -3.71
C ALA A 279 -13.69 -2.40 -4.17
N THR A 280 -14.49 -1.72 -3.36
CA THR A 280 -15.86 -1.29 -3.68
C THR A 280 -15.93 0.15 -4.19
N SER A 281 -14.83 0.91 -4.17
CA SER A 281 -14.77 2.28 -4.68
C SER A 281 -14.81 2.30 -6.21
N PHE A 282 -15.34 3.39 -6.75
CA PHE A 282 -15.28 3.67 -8.19
C PHE A 282 -13.83 3.81 -8.71
N ALA A 283 -12.87 4.11 -7.82
CA ALA A 283 -11.45 4.23 -8.16
C ALA A 283 -10.75 2.86 -8.30
N TRP A 284 -11.31 1.79 -7.74
CA TRP A 284 -10.71 0.46 -7.70
C TRP A 284 -10.24 -0.10 -9.05
N PRO A 285 -11.01 0.01 -10.15
CA PRO A 285 -10.56 -0.52 -11.44
C PRO A 285 -9.21 0.07 -11.87
N ARG A 286 -8.96 1.35 -11.58
CA ARG A 286 -7.70 2.00 -11.91
C ARG A 286 -6.58 1.57 -10.97
N VAL A 287 -6.84 1.45 -9.69
CA VAL A 287 -5.87 0.93 -8.69
C VAL A 287 -5.45 -0.50 -9.05
N LEU A 288 -6.42 -1.38 -9.33
CA LEU A 288 -6.17 -2.76 -9.75
C LEU A 288 -5.32 -2.81 -11.02
N GLN A 289 -5.65 -2.02 -12.03
CA GLN A 289 -4.87 -1.95 -13.27
C GLN A 289 -3.40 -1.59 -13.00
N VAL A 290 -3.14 -0.64 -12.10
CA VAL A 290 -1.77 -0.25 -11.72
C VAL A 290 -1.05 -1.41 -11.03
N ILE A 291 -1.71 -2.13 -10.13
CA ILE A 291 -1.11 -3.28 -9.43
C ILE A 291 -0.79 -4.42 -10.41
N GLU A 292 -1.72 -4.74 -11.31
CA GLU A 292 -1.50 -5.75 -12.36
C GLU A 292 -0.34 -5.35 -13.28
N GLN A 293 -0.29 -4.09 -13.72
CA GLN A 293 0.82 -3.55 -14.53
C GLN A 293 2.17 -3.62 -13.78
N ALA A 294 2.18 -3.35 -12.49
CA ALA A 294 3.38 -3.44 -11.66
C ALA A 294 3.92 -4.88 -11.57
N LEU A 295 3.04 -5.87 -11.51
CA LEU A 295 3.40 -7.29 -11.48
C LEU A 295 3.90 -7.81 -12.85
N GLU A 296 3.37 -7.33 -13.96
CA GLU A 296 3.80 -7.69 -15.31
C GLU A 296 5.22 -7.23 -15.62
N LEU A 297 5.63 -6.10 -15.01
CA LEU A 297 6.96 -5.52 -15.19
C LEU A 297 8.02 -6.11 -14.25
N ALA A 298 7.66 -6.97 -13.31
CA ALA A 298 8.63 -7.72 -12.53
C ALA A 298 9.45 -8.62 -13.48
N PRO A 299 10.80 -8.65 -13.38
CA PRO A 299 11.63 -9.40 -14.30
C PRO A 299 11.26 -10.88 -14.27
N PRO A 300 11.31 -11.58 -15.44
CA PRO A 300 11.17 -13.02 -15.47
C PRO A 300 12.28 -13.65 -14.60
N ARG A 301 12.02 -14.85 -14.09
CA ARG A 301 13.06 -15.62 -13.37
C ARG A 301 14.26 -15.83 -14.27
N PRO A 302 15.50 -15.70 -13.75
CA PRO A 302 16.70 -16.10 -14.46
C PRO A 302 16.70 -17.60 -14.78
#